data_9c6e805eafd2dbf5a3e81532af89dc9d
#
_entry.id   9c6e805eafd2dbf5a3e81532af89dc9d
#
_cell.length_a   1.000
_cell.length_b   1.000
_cell.length_c   1.000
_cell.angle_alpha   90.00
_cell.angle_beta   90.00
_cell.angle_gamma   90.00
#
_symmetry.space_group_name_H-M   'P 1'
#
loop_
_entity.id
_entity.type
_entity.pdbx_description
1 polymer ?
#
loop_
_entity_poly.entity_id
_entity_poly.type
_entity_poly.pdbx_seq_one_letter_code
_entity_poly.pdbx_strand_id
1 'polypeptide(L)'
;MNYQIYQIRNGKRTNISKAIGNLTWSDSVDSLGMEFSFDLPHSYFDEQFKGRLYNGDTILVTNNGKELFRGMITSVPLEGGTYSGYDYAYYLNKSETVIQFNKISASKAIRKLCDRYDVPIGAMPNLATLINKTYKDEVVADVLTDILKKVKNETGKGYRMEMSKGKLQIIQDGYIKVKPTYEDKTGRILSCTKSCNITGTRSIEELRNQVIVAGTDEKKTQIKATAKSDTSIAKYGLLTEVETQDDINEAKARN
;
A
#
# COMPACT_ATOMS: atom_id res chain seq x y z
N MET A 1 21.12 -4.07 -18.32
CA MET A 1 20.51 -4.24 -17.01
C MET A 1 21.13 -5.47 -16.36
N ASN A 2 21.68 -5.38 -15.15
CA ASN A 2 22.32 -6.50 -14.46
C ASN A 2 21.53 -6.80 -13.18
N TYR A 3 20.51 -7.65 -13.32
CA TYR A 3 19.72 -8.11 -12.18
C TYR A 3 20.50 -9.21 -11.44
N GLN A 4 20.57 -9.10 -10.13
CA GLN A 4 21.14 -10.11 -9.25
C GLN A 4 20.15 -10.44 -8.13
N ILE A 5 20.04 -11.73 -7.83
CA ILE A 5 19.12 -12.27 -6.84
C ILE A 5 19.95 -12.99 -5.78
N TYR A 6 19.64 -12.67 -4.54
CA TYR A 6 20.36 -13.23 -3.41
C TYR A 6 19.39 -13.82 -2.40
N GLN A 7 19.74 -14.98 -1.89
CA GLN A 7 19.22 -15.51 -0.65
C GLN A 7 19.98 -14.91 0.52
N ILE A 8 19.26 -14.50 1.55
CA ILE A 8 19.85 -14.11 2.84
C ILE A 8 19.28 -15.03 3.92
N ARG A 9 20.16 -15.75 4.60
CA ARG A 9 19.83 -16.64 5.72
C ARG A 9 20.88 -16.48 6.81
N ASN A 10 20.45 -16.27 8.06
CA ASN A 10 21.35 -16.07 9.21
C ASN A 10 22.47 -15.04 8.94
N GLY A 11 22.10 -13.94 8.28
CA GLY A 11 23.05 -12.88 7.90
C GLY A 11 23.99 -13.21 6.73
N LYS A 12 24.00 -14.46 6.24
CA LYS A 12 24.81 -14.87 5.09
C LYS A 12 24.06 -14.60 3.79
N ARG A 13 24.72 -13.91 2.86
CA ARG A 13 24.19 -13.59 1.52
C ARG A 13 24.80 -14.55 0.50
N THR A 14 23.94 -15.26 -0.23
CA THR A 14 24.32 -16.20 -1.30
C THR A 14 23.70 -15.76 -2.63
N ASN A 15 24.50 -15.61 -3.68
CA ASN A 15 24.00 -15.27 -5.01
C ASN A 15 23.38 -16.52 -5.66
N ILE A 16 22.09 -16.43 -6.02
CA ILE A 16 21.31 -17.51 -6.64
C ILE A 16 20.80 -17.12 -8.04
N SER A 17 21.29 -16.02 -8.60
CA SER A 17 20.79 -15.45 -9.87
C SER A 17 20.81 -16.43 -11.04
N LYS A 18 21.82 -17.31 -11.09
CA LYS A 18 22.01 -18.27 -12.20
C LYS A 18 21.03 -19.44 -12.15
N ALA A 19 20.37 -19.62 -11.04
CA ALA A 19 19.51 -20.74 -10.77
C ALA A 19 18.03 -20.41 -10.87
N ILE A 20 17.71 -19.15 -10.81
CA ILE A 20 16.32 -18.68 -10.79
C ILE A 20 15.83 -18.42 -12.21
N GLY A 21 14.65 -18.97 -12.51
CA GLY A 21 13.85 -18.66 -13.69
C GLY A 21 12.58 -17.88 -13.34
N ASN A 22 11.96 -17.25 -14.32
CA ASN A 22 10.61 -16.69 -14.25
C ASN A 22 10.34 -15.80 -13.01
N LEU A 23 11.32 -14.95 -12.63
CA LEU A 23 11.13 -14.02 -11.51
C LEU A 23 10.05 -13.00 -11.86
N THR A 24 8.99 -12.97 -11.07
CA THR A 24 7.91 -11.99 -11.15
C THR A 24 7.69 -11.33 -9.80
N TRP A 25 7.23 -10.11 -9.80
CA TRP A 25 6.67 -9.44 -8.63
C TRP A 25 5.50 -8.56 -9.06
N SER A 26 4.53 -8.43 -8.18
CA SER A 26 3.35 -7.60 -8.37
C SER A 26 3.15 -6.71 -7.15
N ASP A 27 2.66 -5.51 -7.41
CA ASP A 27 2.30 -4.51 -6.41
C ASP A 27 0.93 -3.96 -6.74
N SER A 28 0.15 -3.60 -5.73
CA SER A 28 -1.17 -2.99 -5.88
C SER A 28 -1.25 -1.72 -5.06
N VAL A 29 -1.91 -0.71 -5.61
CA VAL A 29 -2.18 0.55 -4.90
C VAL A 29 -3.18 0.35 -3.75
N ASP A 30 -4.03 -0.69 -3.86
CA ASP A 30 -5.12 -0.96 -2.93
C ASP A 30 -4.72 -1.89 -1.78
N SER A 31 -3.53 -2.49 -1.84
CA SER A 31 -3.02 -3.38 -0.79
C SER A 31 -1.60 -3.03 -0.39
N LEU A 32 -1.34 -3.02 0.91
CA LEU A 32 0.02 -2.87 1.40
C LEU A 32 0.79 -4.16 1.16
N GLY A 33 1.91 -4.06 0.44
CA GLY A 33 2.84 -5.16 0.23
C GLY A 33 2.89 -5.68 -1.19
N MET A 34 4.03 -6.25 -1.50
CA MET A 34 4.41 -6.76 -2.80
C MET A 34 4.55 -8.28 -2.73
N GLU A 35 3.92 -8.98 -3.66
CA GLU A 35 4.07 -10.42 -3.83
C GLU A 35 5.16 -10.69 -4.86
N PHE A 36 5.92 -11.77 -4.67
CA PHE A 36 6.89 -12.25 -5.66
C PHE A 36 6.83 -13.75 -5.85
N SER A 37 7.22 -14.19 -7.03
CA SER A 37 7.42 -15.61 -7.32
C SER A 37 8.58 -15.83 -8.27
N PHE A 38 9.19 -17.00 -8.20
CA PHE A 38 10.25 -17.43 -9.11
C PHE A 38 10.31 -18.96 -9.16
N ASP A 39 10.83 -19.47 -10.25
CA ASP A 39 11.07 -20.90 -10.41
C ASP A 39 12.52 -21.24 -10.05
N LEU A 40 12.69 -22.32 -9.29
CA LEU A 40 13.98 -22.92 -9.01
C LEU A 40 13.92 -24.40 -9.35
N PRO A 41 14.67 -24.86 -10.37
CA PRO A 41 14.74 -26.28 -10.70
C PRO A 41 15.36 -27.04 -9.52
N HIS A 42 14.77 -28.16 -9.18
CA HIS A 42 15.34 -29.10 -8.21
C HIS A 42 16.12 -30.16 -8.96
N SER A 43 17.43 -30.17 -8.83
CA SER A 43 18.25 -31.26 -9.35
C SER A 43 18.86 -32.05 -8.19
N TYR A 44 18.47 -33.31 -8.07
CA TYR A 44 19.09 -34.25 -7.14
C TYR A 44 20.55 -34.52 -7.48
N PHE A 45 20.97 -34.23 -8.72
CA PHE A 45 22.29 -34.57 -9.26
C PHE A 45 23.24 -33.38 -9.32
N ASP A 46 22.78 -32.17 -9.09
CA ASP A 46 23.62 -30.97 -9.15
C ASP A 46 24.17 -30.63 -7.77
N GLU A 47 25.38 -31.07 -7.48
CA GLU A 47 26.07 -30.76 -6.20
C GLU A 47 26.36 -29.28 -6.01
N GLN A 48 26.38 -28.48 -7.09
CA GLN A 48 26.56 -27.02 -7.01
C GLN A 48 25.32 -26.33 -6.46
N PHE A 49 24.15 -27.03 -6.47
CA PHE A 49 22.86 -26.54 -6.03
C PHE A 49 22.40 -27.07 -4.67
N LYS A 50 23.33 -27.21 -3.73
CA LYS A 50 23.00 -27.58 -2.32
C LYS A 50 22.26 -26.49 -1.53
N GLY A 51 21.95 -25.37 -2.17
CA GLY A 51 21.24 -24.25 -1.55
C GLY A 51 19.72 -24.44 -1.54
N ARG A 52 19.20 -25.33 -0.69
CA ARG A 52 17.74 -25.38 -0.45
C ARG A 52 17.27 -24.02 0.08
N LEU A 53 16.24 -23.49 -0.55
CA LEU A 53 15.49 -22.35 -0.02
C LEU A 53 14.43 -22.87 0.96
N TYR A 54 14.21 -22.17 2.05
CA TYR A 54 13.22 -22.54 3.06
C TYR A 54 12.27 -21.36 3.31
N ASN A 55 11.11 -21.69 3.87
CA ASN A 55 10.22 -20.68 4.39
C ASN A 55 10.96 -19.77 5.38
N GLY A 56 10.79 -18.47 5.27
CA GLY A 56 11.49 -17.47 6.09
C GLY A 56 12.82 -16.98 5.52
N ASP A 57 13.37 -17.61 4.46
CA ASP A 57 14.54 -17.04 3.80
C ASP A 57 14.19 -15.68 3.15
N THR A 58 15.09 -14.73 3.28
CA THR A 58 14.94 -13.45 2.60
C THR A 58 15.49 -13.53 1.18
N ILE A 59 14.71 -13.08 0.22
CA ILE A 59 15.13 -12.84 -1.16
C ILE A 59 15.38 -11.36 -1.34
N LEU A 60 16.54 -11.03 -1.88
CA LEU A 60 16.95 -9.68 -2.23
C LEU A 60 17.20 -9.60 -3.74
N VAL A 61 16.47 -8.75 -4.43
CA VAL A 61 16.67 -8.45 -5.85
C VAL A 61 17.36 -7.11 -6.01
N THR A 62 18.43 -7.08 -6.81
CA THR A 62 19.17 -5.84 -7.10
C THR A 62 19.31 -5.64 -8.60
N ASN A 63 19.39 -4.38 -9.04
CA ASN A 63 19.76 -4.01 -10.42
C ASN A 63 20.96 -3.06 -10.36
N ASN A 64 22.06 -3.43 -11.04
CA ASN A 64 23.32 -2.67 -11.00
C ASN A 64 23.74 -2.35 -9.55
N GLY A 65 23.60 -3.30 -8.63
CA GLY A 65 23.95 -3.17 -7.22
C GLY A 65 22.96 -2.37 -6.35
N LYS A 66 21.93 -1.76 -6.94
CA LYS A 66 20.87 -1.07 -6.20
C LYS A 66 19.75 -2.05 -5.86
N GLU A 67 19.33 -2.06 -4.61
CA GLU A 67 18.19 -2.85 -4.15
C GLU A 67 16.90 -2.38 -4.81
N LEU A 68 16.19 -3.32 -5.44
CA LEU A 68 14.86 -3.11 -6.00
C LEU A 68 13.77 -3.66 -5.09
N PHE A 69 14.01 -4.88 -4.60
CA PHE A 69 13.02 -5.62 -3.84
C PHE A 69 13.69 -6.43 -2.75
N ARG A 70 13.00 -6.58 -1.62
CA ARG A 70 13.36 -7.48 -0.53
C ARG A 70 12.11 -8.08 0.06
N GLY A 71 12.05 -9.40 0.13
CA GLY A 71 10.91 -10.12 0.67
C GLY A 71 11.31 -11.45 1.31
N MET A 72 10.34 -12.12 1.88
CA MET A 72 10.48 -13.39 2.58
C MET A 72 9.73 -14.49 1.82
N ILE A 73 10.35 -15.65 1.69
CA ILE A 73 9.70 -16.85 1.12
C ILE A 73 8.66 -17.37 2.11
N THR A 74 7.42 -17.48 1.65
CA THR A 74 6.30 -18.05 2.43
C THR A 74 5.83 -19.39 1.91
N SER A 75 6.14 -19.72 0.64
CA SER A 75 5.78 -21.00 0.03
C SER A 75 6.97 -21.60 -0.68
N VAL A 76 7.24 -22.86 -0.36
CA VAL A 76 8.34 -23.67 -0.89
C VAL A 76 7.74 -24.94 -1.47
N PRO A 77 7.98 -25.28 -2.76
CA PRO A 77 7.53 -26.53 -3.35
C PRO A 77 8.34 -27.70 -2.78
N LEU A 78 7.73 -28.90 -2.68
CA LEU A 78 8.38 -30.09 -2.15
C LEU A 78 9.41 -30.66 -3.13
N GLU A 79 9.14 -30.61 -4.42
CA GLU A 79 9.93 -31.27 -5.50
C GLU A 79 10.34 -30.27 -6.60
N GLY A 80 10.90 -29.13 -6.23
CA GLY A 80 11.21 -28.09 -7.20
C GLY A 80 9.96 -27.43 -7.79
N GLY A 81 10.12 -26.29 -8.46
CA GLY A 81 9.03 -25.54 -9.04
C GLY A 81 8.99 -24.09 -8.56
N THR A 82 7.77 -23.55 -8.40
CA THR A 82 7.57 -22.15 -8.10
C THR A 82 7.62 -21.88 -6.60
N TYR A 83 8.54 -21.03 -6.21
CA TYR A 83 8.66 -20.42 -4.88
C TYR A 83 7.91 -19.12 -4.88
N SER A 84 7.21 -18.80 -3.80
CA SER A 84 6.56 -17.51 -3.66
C SER A 84 6.72 -16.91 -2.28
N GLY A 85 6.48 -15.63 -2.18
CA GLY A 85 6.60 -14.89 -0.94
C GLY A 85 6.12 -13.46 -1.05
N TYR A 86 6.32 -12.72 0.02
CA TYR A 86 5.88 -11.35 0.17
C TYR A 86 7.01 -10.48 0.72
N ASP A 87 6.90 -9.18 0.54
CA ASP A 87 7.72 -8.25 1.28
C ASP A 87 7.37 -8.23 2.78
N TYR A 88 8.03 -7.39 3.58
CA TYR A 88 7.82 -7.38 5.03
C TYR A 88 6.47 -6.78 5.46
N ALA A 89 5.68 -6.22 4.54
CA ALA A 89 4.29 -5.88 4.84
C ALA A 89 3.43 -7.11 5.17
N TYR A 90 3.88 -8.30 4.77
CA TYR A 90 3.26 -9.57 5.18
C TYR A 90 2.99 -9.64 6.68
N TYR A 91 3.95 -9.21 7.51
CA TYR A 91 3.78 -9.23 8.97
C TYR A 91 2.67 -8.28 9.44
N LEU A 92 2.52 -7.12 8.80
CA LEU A 92 1.47 -6.16 9.12
C LEU A 92 0.09 -6.63 8.64
N ASN A 93 0.03 -7.32 7.49
CA ASN A 93 -1.21 -7.82 6.91
C ASN A 93 -1.74 -9.09 7.57
N LYS A 94 -0.87 -9.89 8.19
CA LYS A 94 -1.21 -11.19 8.80
C LYS A 94 -1.28 -11.16 10.31
N SER A 95 -0.85 -10.06 10.92
CA SER A 95 -0.88 -9.91 12.37
C SER A 95 -2.09 -9.09 12.82
N GLU A 96 -2.75 -9.57 13.85
CA GLU A 96 -3.81 -8.85 14.56
C GLU A 96 -3.25 -8.20 15.82
N THR A 97 -3.88 -7.14 16.29
CA THR A 97 -3.43 -6.41 17.47
C THR A 97 -4.55 -6.04 18.42
N VAL A 98 -4.19 -5.96 19.69
CA VAL A 98 -4.96 -5.24 20.72
C VAL A 98 -4.04 -4.13 21.24
N ILE A 99 -4.42 -2.88 20.99
CA ILE A 99 -3.62 -1.72 21.37
C ILE A 99 -4.49 -0.50 21.67
N GLN A 100 -4.10 0.23 22.70
CA GLN A 100 -4.72 1.49 23.04
C GLN A 100 -3.74 2.64 22.84
N PHE A 101 -4.20 3.68 22.19
CA PHE A 101 -3.48 4.94 22.05
C PHE A 101 -4.20 6.04 22.85
N ASN A 102 -3.50 6.68 23.76
CA ASN A 102 -4.01 7.74 24.61
C ASN A 102 -3.37 9.07 24.19
N LYS A 103 -4.02 9.79 23.26
CA LYS A 103 -3.59 11.11 22.76
C LYS A 103 -2.12 11.18 22.37
N ILE A 104 -1.61 10.17 21.64
CA ILE A 104 -0.26 10.19 21.08
C ILE A 104 -0.29 10.62 19.62
N SER A 105 0.81 11.23 19.12
CA SER A 105 0.86 11.61 17.70
C SER A 105 0.82 10.38 16.77
N ALA A 106 0.21 10.56 15.59
CA ALA A 106 0.11 9.51 14.57
C ALA A 106 1.48 8.91 14.23
N SER A 107 2.54 9.74 14.11
CA SER A 107 3.90 9.25 13.91
C SER A 107 4.38 8.32 15.03
N LYS A 108 4.07 8.62 16.30
CA LYS A 108 4.43 7.76 17.44
C LYS A 108 3.59 6.48 17.45
N ALA A 109 2.30 6.56 17.09
CA ALA A 109 1.42 5.41 17.02
C ALA A 109 1.90 4.41 15.94
N ILE A 110 2.23 4.91 14.75
CA ILE A 110 2.78 4.10 13.64
C ILE A 110 4.09 3.44 14.06
N ARG A 111 5.04 4.20 14.66
CA ARG A 111 6.31 3.61 15.13
C ARG A 111 6.08 2.50 16.14
N LYS A 112 5.21 2.73 17.13
CA LYS A 112 4.91 1.74 18.17
C LYS A 112 4.34 0.43 17.60
N LEU A 113 3.52 0.51 16.53
CA LEU A 113 3.03 -0.68 15.83
C LEU A 113 4.16 -1.38 15.07
N CYS A 114 4.90 -0.65 14.26
CA CYS A 114 5.97 -1.23 13.45
C CYS A 114 7.07 -1.86 14.32
N ASP A 115 7.46 -1.20 15.41
CA ASP A 115 8.45 -1.72 16.36
C ASP A 115 7.95 -3.02 17.03
N ARG A 116 6.65 -3.13 17.31
CA ARG A 116 6.06 -4.33 17.92
C ARG A 116 6.11 -5.56 17.00
N TYR A 117 6.09 -5.35 15.69
CA TYR A 117 6.08 -6.41 14.67
C TYR A 117 7.40 -6.49 13.90
N ASP A 118 8.47 -5.89 14.41
CA ASP A 118 9.82 -5.90 13.81
C ASP A 118 9.86 -5.44 12.35
N VAL A 119 8.96 -4.51 11.96
CA VAL A 119 8.93 -3.90 10.63
C VAL A 119 9.67 -2.56 10.68
N PRO A 120 10.85 -2.46 10.08
CA PRO A 120 11.61 -1.22 10.09
C PRO A 120 10.88 -0.09 9.39
N ILE A 121 10.96 1.12 9.95
CA ILE A 121 10.43 2.33 9.31
C ILE A 121 11.55 3.04 8.55
N GLY A 122 11.22 3.42 7.31
CA GLY A 122 12.04 4.28 6.47
C GLY A 122 11.66 5.76 6.61
N ALA A 123 11.41 6.42 5.49
CA ALA A 123 10.95 7.80 5.49
C ALA A 123 9.51 7.90 6.02
N MET A 124 9.30 8.79 6.97
CA MET A 124 7.98 9.10 7.52
C MET A 124 7.93 10.58 7.89
N PRO A 125 6.96 11.35 7.37
CA PRO A 125 6.77 12.74 7.77
C PRO A 125 6.33 12.84 9.22
N ASN A 126 6.49 14.02 9.82
CA ASN A 126 5.97 14.26 11.15
C ASN A 126 4.45 14.46 11.11
N LEU A 127 3.70 13.47 11.57
CA LEU A 127 2.24 13.47 11.63
C LEU A 127 1.82 13.80 13.07
N ALA A 128 1.42 15.06 13.30
CA ALA A 128 1.13 15.59 14.63
C ALA A 128 -0.28 15.21 15.13
N THR A 129 -1.20 14.79 14.25
CA THR A 129 -2.55 14.35 14.58
C THR A 129 -2.58 13.42 15.79
N LEU A 130 -3.43 13.71 16.77
CA LEU A 130 -3.49 12.92 17.99
C LEU A 130 -4.42 11.71 17.82
N ILE A 131 -3.88 10.54 18.09
CA ILE A 131 -4.61 9.28 18.10
C ILE A 131 -5.05 8.98 19.53
N ASN A 132 -6.36 8.86 19.71
CA ASN A 132 -6.98 8.51 20.98
C ASN A 132 -8.06 7.46 20.69
N LYS A 133 -7.65 6.21 20.56
CA LYS A 133 -8.54 5.09 20.17
C LYS A 133 -7.97 3.78 20.69
N THR A 134 -8.86 2.86 21.04
CA THR A 134 -8.53 1.46 21.33
C THR A 134 -8.88 0.63 20.10
N TYR A 135 -7.92 -0.12 19.61
CA TYR A 135 -8.09 -1.12 18.56
C TYR A 135 -8.09 -2.51 19.20
N LYS A 136 -9.00 -3.37 18.76
CA LYS A 136 -9.22 -4.66 19.38
C LYS A 136 -9.55 -5.68 18.31
N ASP A 137 -8.70 -6.71 18.23
CA ASP A 137 -8.83 -7.79 17.23
C ASP A 137 -8.85 -7.25 15.77
N GLU A 138 -8.02 -6.22 15.51
CA GLU A 138 -7.91 -5.60 14.19
C GLU A 138 -6.55 -5.94 13.55
N VAL A 139 -6.53 -6.13 12.24
CA VAL A 139 -5.31 -6.33 11.45
C VAL A 139 -4.43 -5.08 11.53
N VAL A 140 -3.14 -5.25 11.75
CA VAL A 140 -2.21 -4.12 11.97
C VAL A 140 -2.20 -3.16 10.78
N ALA A 141 -2.25 -3.66 9.55
CA ALA A 141 -2.31 -2.83 8.34
C ALA A 141 -3.58 -1.96 8.30
N ASP A 142 -4.72 -2.49 8.77
CA ASP A 142 -5.98 -1.74 8.85
C ASP A 142 -5.90 -0.65 9.92
N VAL A 143 -5.29 -0.95 11.07
CA VAL A 143 -5.02 0.06 12.12
C VAL A 143 -4.16 1.19 11.58
N LEU A 144 -3.10 0.88 10.82
CA LEU A 144 -2.24 1.89 10.18
C LEU A 144 -3.03 2.74 9.18
N THR A 145 -3.89 2.11 8.38
CA THR A 145 -4.76 2.78 7.40
C THR A 145 -5.75 3.72 8.10
N ASP A 146 -6.38 3.28 9.21
CA ASP A 146 -7.29 4.12 10.01
C ASP A 146 -6.56 5.34 10.61
N ILE A 147 -5.34 5.15 11.11
CA ILE A 147 -4.50 6.26 11.60
C ILE A 147 -4.25 7.28 10.48
N LEU A 148 -3.89 6.84 9.27
CA LEU A 148 -3.63 7.72 8.14
C LEU A 148 -4.92 8.39 7.63
N LYS A 149 -6.06 7.68 7.65
CA LYS A 149 -7.38 8.26 7.36
C LYS A 149 -7.72 9.38 8.34
N LYS A 150 -7.46 9.20 9.63
CA LYS A 150 -7.65 10.25 10.63
C LYS A 150 -6.75 11.46 10.39
N VAL A 151 -5.48 11.25 10.01
CA VAL A 151 -4.58 12.33 9.62
C VAL A 151 -5.14 13.11 8.43
N LYS A 152 -5.61 12.41 7.39
CA LYS A 152 -6.23 13.03 6.21
C LYS A 152 -7.46 13.85 6.58
N ASN A 153 -8.34 13.32 7.43
CA ASN A 153 -9.55 14.02 7.86
C ASN A 153 -9.25 15.29 8.66
N GLU A 154 -8.15 15.31 9.45
CA GLU A 154 -7.77 16.47 10.26
C GLU A 154 -6.97 17.52 9.47
N THR A 155 -6.08 17.06 8.58
CA THR A 155 -5.11 17.96 7.90
C THR A 155 -5.44 18.25 6.45
N GLY A 156 -6.38 17.52 5.84
CA GLY A 156 -6.68 17.54 4.40
C GLY A 156 -5.59 16.91 3.53
N LYS A 157 -4.50 16.38 4.12
CA LYS A 157 -3.36 15.79 3.40
C LYS A 157 -3.45 14.27 3.43
N GLY A 158 -3.54 13.64 2.25
CA GLY A 158 -3.48 12.20 2.11
C GLY A 158 -2.06 11.66 2.25
N TYR A 159 -1.96 10.44 2.78
CA TYR A 159 -0.71 9.71 2.90
C TYR A 159 -0.96 8.24 2.56
N ARG A 160 0.01 7.61 1.89
CA ARG A 160 -0.01 6.19 1.60
C ARG A 160 1.16 5.47 2.24
N MET A 161 0.99 4.19 2.41
CA MET A 161 2.03 3.26 2.86
C MET A 161 2.69 2.61 1.66
N GLU A 162 4.00 2.41 1.73
CA GLU A 162 4.77 1.73 0.70
C GLU A 162 5.94 0.98 1.34
N MET A 163 6.18 -0.27 0.93
CA MET A 163 7.38 -0.99 1.33
C MET A 163 8.51 -0.70 0.35
N SER A 164 9.63 -0.21 0.85
CA SER A 164 10.81 0.04 0.04
C SER A 164 12.07 -0.35 0.80
N LYS A 165 12.91 -1.16 0.16
CA LYS A 165 14.17 -1.65 0.72
C LYS A 165 13.99 -2.30 2.10
N GLY A 166 12.94 -3.09 2.26
CA GLY A 166 12.59 -3.77 3.50
C GLY A 166 12.15 -2.85 4.64
N LYS A 167 11.71 -1.62 4.34
CA LYS A 167 11.24 -0.63 5.32
C LYS A 167 9.90 -0.07 4.92
N LEU A 168 9.01 0.08 5.89
CA LEU A 168 7.74 0.79 5.69
C LEU A 168 8.00 2.29 5.54
N GLN A 169 7.49 2.88 4.49
CA GLN A 169 7.53 4.31 4.25
C GLN A 169 6.13 4.89 4.27
N ILE A 170 6.00 6.07 4.83
CA ILE A 170 4.77 6.87 4.77
C ILE A 170 5.05 8.06 3.86
N ILE A 171 4.36 8.07 2.72
CA ILE A 171 4.60 9.04 1.66
C ILE A 171 3.35 9.90 1.50
N GLN A 172 3.53 11.22 1.45
CA GLN A 172 2.41 12.11 1.17
C GLN A 172 1.93 11.90 -0.27
N ASP A 173 0.61 11.81 -0.45
CA ASP A 173 0.01 11.72 -1.76
C ASP A 173 0.32 12.99 -2.56
N GLY A 174 0.78 12.80 -3.78
CA GLY A 174 1.13 13.90 -4.69
C GLY A 174 0.61 13.63 -6.08
N TYR A 175 0.21 14.69 -6.78
CA TYR A 175 -0.12 14.59 -8.20
C TYR A 175 1.15 14.54 -9.03
N ILE A 176 1.48 13.38 -9.56
CA ILE A 176 2.47 13.30 -10.63
C ILE A 176 1.76 13.67 -11.93
N LYS A 177 2.03 14.87 -12.44
CA LYS A 177 1.58 15.23 -13.78
C LYS A 177 2.48 14.53 -14.79
N VAL A 178 2.06 13.39 -15.26
CA VAL A 178 2.69 12.72 -16.40
C VAL A 178 2.22 13.44 -17.65
N LYS A 179 3.16 13.96 -18.46
CA LYS A 179 2.90 14.36 -19.85
C LYS A 179 3.32 13.19 -20.73
N PRO A 180 2.41 12.28 -21.07
CA PRO A 180 2.78 11.18 -21.93
C PRO A 180 3.15 11.74 -23.31
N THR A 181 4.33 11.38 -23.77
CA THR A 181 4.80 11.66 -25.14
C THR A 181 4.88 10.36 -25.88
N TYR A 182 4.42 10.35 -27.10
CA TYR A 182 4.54 9.24 -28.04
C TYR A 182 5.46 9.65 -29.19
N GLU A 183 6.44 8.82 -29.49
CA GLU A 183 7.28 8.97 -30.65
C GLU A 183 6.75 8.09 -31.79
N ASP A 184 6.36 8.70 -32.89
CA ASP A 184 5.92 7.93 -34.07
C ASP A 184 7.13 7.32 -34.79
N LYS A 185 6.86 6.45 -35.80
CA LYS A 185 7.90 5.78 -36.59
C LYS A 185 8.79 6.76 -37.38
N THR A 186 8.47 8.04 -37.39
CA THR A 186 9.25 9.10 -38.04
C THR A 186 10.07 9.94 -37.07
N GLY A 187 10.09 9.58 -35.76
CA GLY A 187 10.82 10.30 -34.72
C GLY A 187 10.12 11.58 -34.25
N ARG A 188 8.86 11.79 -34.62
CA ARG A 188 8.09 12.97 -34.17
C ARG A 188 7.47 12.69 -32.81
N ILE A 189 7.76 13.55 -31.85
CA ILE A 189 7.12 13.52 -30.54
C ILE A 189 5.71 14.10 -30.67
N LEU A 190 4.71 13.25 -30.47
CA LEU A 190 3.30 13.63 -30.49
C LEU A 190 2.75 13.63 -29.07
N SER A 191 1.97 14.65 -28.72
CA SER A 191 1.22 14.63 -27.47
C SER A 191 0.16 13.50 -27.56
N CYS A 192 0.08 12.64 -26.58
CA CYS A 192 -0.80 11.45 -26.56
C CYS A 192 -2.30 11.73 -26.75
N THR A 193 -2.70 12.99 -26.73
CA THR A 193 -4.10 13.38 -26.91
C THR A 193 -4.64 13.19 -28.34
N LYS A 194 -3.76 12.92 -29.33
CA LYS A 194 -4.18 12.82 -30.73
C LYS A 194 -3.84 11.50 -31.45
N SER A 195 -3.06 10.61 -30.87
CA SER A 195 -2.48 9.46 -31.60
C SER A 195 -2.63 8.10 -30.96
N CYS A 196 -3.19 8.00 -29.77
CA CYS A 196 -3.45 6.73 -29.11
C CYS A 196 -4.90 6.39 -29.22
N ASN A 197 -5.24 5.14 -29.46
CA ASN A 197 -6.58 4.60 -29.25
C ASN A 197 -6.84 4.57 -27.73
N ILE A 198 -6.99 5.75 -27.13
CA ILE A 198 -7.39 5.87 -25.73
C ILE A 198 -8.91 5.71 -25.73
N THR A 199 -9.38 4.55 -25.32
CA THR A 199 -10.79 4.34 -25.00
C THR A 199 -11.00 4.72 -23.54
N GLY A 200 -11.93 5.61 -23.30
CA GLY A 200 -12.34 6.00 -21.96
C GLY A 200 -13.85 6.02 -21.86
N THR A 201 -14.40 5.38 -20.86
CA THR A 201 -15.83 5.46 -20.52
C THR A 201 -16.02 6.54 -19.47
N ARG A 202 -17.01 7.40 -19.68
CA ARG A 202 -17.48 8.34 -18.66
C ARG A 202 -18.80 7.79 -18.13
N SER A 203 -18.83 7.43 -16.86
CA SER A 203 -20.03 6.95 -16.17
C SER A 203 -20.44 7.91 -15.08
N ILE A 204 -21.72 7.95 -14.78
CA ILE A 204 -22.30 8.64 -13.64
C ILE A 204 -22.80 7.66 -12.56
N GLU A 205 -22.53 6.36 -12.71
CA GLU A 205 -23.00 5.32 -11.80
C GLU A 205 -22.55 5.57 -10.35
N GLU A 206 -21.31 6.03 -10.19
CA GLU A 206 -20.74 6.37 -8.88
C GLU A 206 -20.86 7.87 -8.53
N LEU A 207 -21.62 8.63 -9.32
CA LEU A 207 -21.79 10.06 -9.05
C LEU A 207 -22.61 10.25 -7.75
N ARG A 208 -22.08 11.08 -6.86
CA ARG A 208 -22.81 11.62 -5.71
C ARG A 208 -22.75 13.14 -5.80
N ASN A 209 -23.90 13.80 -5.77
CA ASN A 209 -23.99 15.26 -5.88
C ASN A 209 -24.60 15.92 -4.63
N GLN A 210 -24.90 15.12 -3.62
CA GLN A 210 -25.19 15.55 -2.27
C GLN A 210 -24.52 14.61 -1.28
N VAL A 211 -23.86 15.16 -0.29
CA VAL A 211 -23.32 14.40 0.85
C VAL A 211 -23.95 14.94 2.13
N ILE A 212 -24.49 14.06 2.94
CA ILE A 212 -25.03 14.34 4.26
C ILE A 212 -24.09 13.72 5.29
N VAL A 213 -23.54 14.53 6.17
CA VAL A 213 -22.73 14.05 7.31
C VAL A 213 -23.63 13.94 8.53
N ALA A 214 -23.79 12.72 9.03
CA ALA A 214 -24.52 12.41 10.23
C ALA A 214 -23.56 12.07 11.37
N GLY A 215 -23.75 12.70 12.52
CA GLY A 215 -23.03 12.34 13.75
C GLY A 215 -23.91 11.45 14.61
N THR A 216 -23.34 10.41 15.18
CA THR A 216 -24.02 9.54 16.15
C THR A 216 -23.55 9.89 17.56
N ASP A 217 -24.41 10.53 18.37
CA ASP A 217 -24.24 10.58 19.81
C ASP A 217 -24.95 9.37 20.43
N GLU A 218 -24.56 8.94 21.62
CA GLU A 218 -25.03 7.72 22.30
C GLU A 218 -26.54 7.48 22.30
N LYS A 219 -27.36 8.47 21.92
CA LYS A 219 -28.81 8.39 21.92
C LYS A 219 -29.55 8.90 20.69
N LYS A 220 -28.90 9.61 19.75
CA LYS A 220 -29.59 10.15 18.53
C LYS A 220 -28.59 10.40 17.39
N THR A 221 -28.96 9.94 16.19
CA THR A 221 -28.29 10.36 14.95
C THR A 221 -28.78 11.76 14.57
N GLN A 222 -27.89 12.70 14.36
CA GLN A 222 -28.20 14.07 13.96
C GLN A 222 -27.42 14.41 12.68
N ILE A 223 -28.11 15.09 11.74
CA ILE A 223 -27.44 15.66 10.57
C ILE A 223 -26.57 16.82 11.04
N LYS A 224 -25.26 16.74 10.83
CA LYS A 224 -24.29 17.76 11.24
C LYS A 224 -23.96 18.72 10.10
N ALA A 225 -23.92 18.25 8.85
CA ALA A 225 -23.69 19.08 7.69
C ALA A 225 -24.30 18.44 6.42
N THR A 226 -24.58 19.28 5.43
CA THR A 226 -24.99 18.83 4.09
C THR A 226 -24.25 19.70 3.07
N ALA A 227 -23.57 19.05 2.13
CA ALA A 227 -22.96 19.69 0.97
C ALA A 227 -23.65 19.20 -0.29
N LYS A 228 -23.93 20.09 -1.26
CA LYS A 228 -24.58 19.75 -2.53
C LYS A 228 -24.06 20.58 -3.68
N SER A 229 -24.19 20.03 -4.91
CA SER A 229 -23.89 20.72 -6.15
C SER A 229 -25.18 20.93 -6.95
N ASP A 230 -25.77 22.13 -6.87
CA ASP A 230 -27.04 22.43 -7.53
C ASP A 230 -26.94 22.27 -9.07
N THR A 231 -25.80 22.59 -9.66
CA THR A 231 -25.55 22.41 -11.10
C THR A 231 -25.56 20.93 -11.52
N SER A 232 -24.96 20.06 -10.70
CA SER A 232 -24.95 18.61 -10.95
C SER A 232 -26.34 18.02 -10.71
N ILE A 233 -27.05 18.48 -9.69
CA ILE A 233 -28.41 18.04 -9.39
C ILE A 233 -29.38 18.40 -10.53
N ALA A 234 -29.29 19.62 -11.05
CA ALA A 234 -30.11 20.05 -12.19
C ALA A 234 -29.88 19.20 -13.45
N LYS A 235 -28.67 18.68 -13.63
CA LYS A 235 -28.29 17.90 -14.81
C LYS A 235 -28.59 16.40 -14.70
N TYR A 236 -28.38 15.81 -13.52
CA TYR A 236 -28.38 14.35 -13.33
C TYR A 236 -29.41 13.85 -12.30
N GLY A 237 -30.17 14.76 -11.69
CA GLY A 237 -31.03 14.42 -10.55
C GLY A 237 -30.25 14.36 -9.22
N LEU A 238 -30.99 14.20 -8.14
CA LEU A 238 -30.40 14.14 -6.79
C LEU A 238 -29.87 12.74 -6.50
N LEU A 239 -28.57 12.66 -6.22
CA LEU A 239 -27.84 11.44 -5.85
C LEU A 239 -27.12 11.70 -4.52
N THR A 240 -27.64 11.11 -3.46
CA THR A 240 -27.20 11.39 -2.09
C THR A 240 -26.34 10.28 -1.52
N GLU A 241 -25.26 10.65 -0.85
CA GLU A 241 -24.48 9.80 0.01
C GLU A 241 -24.60 10.27 1.48
N VAL A 242 -24.64 9.32 2.40
CA VAL A 242 -24.69 9.62 3.83
C VAL A 242 -23.41 9.06 4.46
N GLU A 243 -22.58 9.94 5.01
CA GLU A 243 -21.44 9.55 5.83
C GLU A 243 -21.78 9.67 7.31
N THR A 244 -21.58 8.59 8.06
CA THR A 244 -21.76 8.58 9.49
C THR A 244 -20.40 8.62 10.18
N GLN A 245 -20.20 9.59 11.06
CA GLN A 245 -18.97 9.71 11.86
C GLN A 245 -19.32 9.92 13.31
N ASP A 246 -18.72 9.13 14.20
CA ASP A 246 -18.85 9.29 15.64
C ASP A 246 -18.01 10.49 16.09
N ASP A 247 -18.50 11.25 17.08
CA ASP A 247 -17.83 12.40 17.70
C ASP A 247 -17.48 13.57 16.75
N ILE A 248 -18.22 13.76 15.66
CA ILE A 248 -18.03 14.91 14.78
C ILE A 248 -18.87 16.12 15.24
N ASN A 249 -18.25 17.30 15.32
CA ASN A 249 -18.97 18.56 15.49
C ASN A 249 -19.24 19.22 14.13
N GLU A 250 -20.19 20.18 14.09
CA GLU A 250 -20.60 20.86 12.84
C GLU A 250 -19.44 21.54 12.09
N ALA A 251 -18.45 22.07 12.81
CA ALA A 251 -17.29 22.73 12.20
C ALA A 251 -16.38 21.74 11.47
N LYS A 252 -16.25 20.51 11.97
CA LYS A 252 -15.47 19.44 11.31
C LYS A 252 -16.25 18.76 10.19
N ALA A 253 -17.58 18.76 10.25
CA ALA A 253 -18.42 18.15 9.23
C ALA A 253 -18.48 18.97 7.92
N ARG A 254 -18.10 20.24 7.94
CA ARG A 254 -18.12 21.16 6.78
C ARG A 254 -16.79 21.23 6.03
N ASN A 255 -15.71 20.68 6.56
CA ASN A 255 -14.40 20.60 5.94
C ASN A 255 -14.17 19.21 5.29
#